data_5c546f53f654e1b46edcb19240f6089a
#
_entry.id   5c546f53f654e1b46edcb19240f6089a
#
_cell.length_a   1.000
_cell.length_b   1.000
_cell.length_c   1.000
_cell.angle_alpha   90.00
_cell.angle_beta   90.00
_cell.angle_gamma   90.00
#
_symmetry.space_group_name_H-M   'P 1'
#
loop_
_entity.id
_entity.type
_entity.pdbx_description
1 polymer ?
#
loop_
_entity_poly.entity_id
_entity_poly.type
_entity_poly.pdbx_seq_one_letter_code
_entity_poly.pdbx_strand_id
1 'polypeptide(L)'
;KWFNGHNVYPPKHQGYSEDFPEWHERDLTSLVRRDRNHPCVVMWSIGNEIDYPNDPYNHPSFQVMTGNNDANKPEEERKYNAGRPNMERLTVISRELAGIVKKSDRTRPVTAAVAFPELSAELGYIDHLDVVGYNYKEHLYEEHHKRWPDKPFTGSENGQQYDAWKSVMKYPYISGQFLWIGIDYLGECAGWPVHSFTSGNLTTAGFEKPRYYSRQSWWSDEKVIHICTGRKEEGEGEWKEVSDSWNYLPGEEIEVRCYTNCQNPKLYVNGKEVADTQKVDSSELGYDTWIVPFEAGKIEAVAENVHHVLETVNAPVQIQLEEAGCEDIVQLELTVLDDMGRRVISDQSEICVTIEGDCEYLGMDNGDAADVTEYRSHYRHCLEGKMMIYLRKLSDEKVKVTASNPKLRKAQIEV
;
A
#
# COMPACT_ATOMS: atom_id res chain seq x y z
N LYS A 1 12.13 15.40 -1.45
CA LYS A 1 13.58 15.21 -1.15
C LYS A 1 14.43 16.23 -1.90
N TRP A 2 15.54 16.64 -1.27
CA TRP A 2 16.45 17.62 -1.85
C TRP A 2 17.33 17.00 -2.93
N PHE A 3 17.78 15.77 -2.70
CA PHE A 3 18.62 15.04 -3.62
C PHE A 3 17.98 13.73 -4.02
N ASN A 4 18.29 13.27 -5.22
CA ASN A 4 17.90 11.97 -5.70
C ASN A 4 18.88 10.89 -5.19
N GLY A 5 19.07 10.81 -3.89
CA GLY A 5 20.07 9.94 -3.27
C GLY A 5 19.59 9.14 -2.08
N HIS A 6 18.32 9.24 -1.73
CA HIS A 6 17.79 8.52 -0.57
C HIS A 6 17.82 6.99 -0.78
N ASN A 7 17.33 6.51 -1.90
CA ASN A 7 17.34 5.10 -2.27
C ASN A 7 18.37 4.78 -3.36
N VAL A 8 19.02 5.79 -3.93
CA VAL A 8 20.00 5.64 -5.01
C VAL A 8 21.30 6.33 -4.64
N TYR A 9 22.34 5.55 -4.38
CA TYR A 9 23.63 6.08 -4.05
C TYR A 9 24.69 5.60 -5.06
N PRO A 10 25.61 6.46 -5.54
CA PRO A 10 25.60 7.93 -5.36
C PRO A 10 24.43 8.60 -6.07
N PRO A 11 23.99 9.79 -5.63
CA PRO A 11 22.90 10.50 -6.29
C PRO A 11 23.26 10.85 -7.74
N LYS A 12 22.31 10.65 -8.66
CA LYS A 12 22.53 10.88 -10.10
C LYS A 12 22.32 12.33 -10.51
N HIS A 13 21.54 13.08 -9.74
CA HIS A 13 21.26 14.50 -9.94
C HIS A 13 20.79 15.12 -8.62
N GLN A 14 20.77 16.45 -8.56
CA GLN A 14 20.47 17.20 -7.34
C GLN A 14 18.96 17.35 -7.06
N GLY A 15 18.09 16.92 -7.98
CA GLY A 15 16.65 17.10 -7.86
C GLY A 15 16.26 18.59 -7.82
N TYR A 16 15.18 18.91 -7.10
CA TYR A 16 14.63 20.26 -7.03
C TYR A 16 15.50 21.25 -6.21
N SER A 17 16.52 20.78 -5.52
CA SER A 17 17.36 21.63 -4.66
C SER A 17 18.08 22.74 -5.42
N GLU A 18 18.38 22.54 -6.70
CA GLU A 18 19.04 23.53 -7.54
C GLU A 18 18.10 24.69 -7.91
N ASP A 19 16.83 24.37 -8.18
CA ASP A 19 15.81 25.33 -8.62
C ASP A 19 15.08 25.98 -7.44
N PHE A 20 15.11 25.35 -6.27
CA PHE A 20 14.35 25.76 -5.10
C PHE A 20 14.57 27.24 -4.70
N PRO A 21 15.77 27.80 -4.67
CA PRO A 21 15.98 29.19 -4.26
C PRO A 21 15.23 30.19 -5.13
N GLU A 22 15.08 29.93 -6.43
CA GLU A 22 14.43 30.81 -7.39
C GLU A 22 12.92 30.51 -7.51
N TRP A 23 12.53 29.21 -7.47
CA TRP A 23 11.20 28.78 -7.93
C TRP A 23 10.22 28.45 -6.81
N HIS A 24 10.64 28.22 -5.58
CA HIS A 24 9.79 27.73 -4.48
C HIS A 24 8.55 28.59 -4.22
N GLU A 25 8.66 29.94 -4.21
CA GLU A 25 7.51 30.82 -3.94
C GLU A 25 6.52 30.78 -5.11
N ARG A 26 7.01 30.78 -6.35
CA ARG A 26 6.18 30.70 -7.54
C ARG A 26 5.44 29.38 -7.62
N ASP A 27 6.16 28.27 -7.45
CA ASP A 27 5.62 26.93 -7.62
C ASP A 27 4.61 26.61 -6.51
N LEU A 28 4.94 26.90 -5.26
CA LEU A 28 4.03 26.69 -4.14
C LEU A 28 2.78 27.58 -4.23
N THR A 29 2.95 28.84 -4.63
CA THR A 29 1.83 29.75 -4.88
C THR A 29 0.93 29.24 -6.00
N SER A 30 1.51 28.73 -7.09
CA SER A 30 0.79 28.14 -8.21
C SER A 30 -0.03 26.92 -7.78
N LEU A 31 0.59 26.00 -7.04
CA LEU A 31 -0.08 24.83 -6.47
C LEU A 31 -1.29 25.22 -5.62
N VAL A 32 -1.09 26.09 -4.63
CA VAL A 32 -2.17 26.49 -3.72
C VAL A 32 -3.30 27.20 -4.46
N ARG A 33 -2.99 28.13 -5.38
CA ARG A 33 -4.01 28.86 -6.14
C ARG A 33 -4.80 27.97 -7.09
N ARG A 34 -4.15 26.98 -7.71
CA ARG A 34 -4.81 26.00 -8.59
C ARG A 34 -5.82 25.16 -7.81
N ASP A 35 -5.43 24.68 -6.63
CA ASP A 35 -6.16 23.58 -5.98
C ASP A 35 -7.00 24.03 -4.77
N ARG A 36 -6.86 25.26 -4.26
CA ARG A 36 -7.58 25.74 -3.06
C ARG A 36 -9.10 25.73 -3.16
N ASN A 37 -9.66 25.68 -4.37
CA ASN A 37 -11.10 25.64 -4.58
C ASN A 37 -11.64 24.20 -4.66
N HIS A 38 -10.78 23.18 -4.62
CA HIS A 38 -11.21 21.80 -4.56
C HIS A 38 -11.62 21.43 -3.13
N PRO A 39 -12.88 21.00 -2.90
CA PRO A 39 -13.36 20.68 -1.54
C PRO A 39 -12.65 19.48 -0.90
N CYS A 40 -12.04 18.60 -1.70
CA CYS A 40 -11.26 17.45 -1.22
C CYS A 40 -9.90 17.85 -0.60
N VAL A 41 -9.40 19.05 -0.86
CA VAL A 41 -8.17 19.54 -0.22
C VAL A 41 -8.47 19.97 1.21
N VAL A 42 -7.94 19.25 2.20
CA VAL A 42 -8.19 19.49 3.63
C VAL A 42 -7.02 20.19 4.32
N MET A 43 -5.80 20.02 3.84
CA MET A 43 -4.59 20.65 4.38
C MET A 43 -3.49 20.76 3.32
N TRP A 44 -2.47 21.56 3.57
CA TRP A 44 -1.32 21.77 2.70
C TRP A 44 -0.07 21.19 3.36
N SER A 45 0.59 20.24 2.72
CA SER A 45 1.90 19.75 3.15
C SER A 45 3.01 20.52 2.42
N ILE A 46 3.95 21.08 3.17
CA ILE A 46 5.06 21.87 2.63
C ILE A 46 6.34 21.08 2.36
N GLY A 47 6.34 19.78 2.67
CA GLY A 47 7.47 18.90 2.38
C GLY A 47 7.26 17.50 2.90
N ASN A 48 7.89 16.55 2.22
CA ASN A 48 7.96 15.15 2.63
C ASN A 48 9.41 14.75 2.93
N GLU A 49 9.69 14.36 4.16
CA GLU A 49 10.98 13.82 4.60
C GLU A 49 12.21 14.68 4.23
N ILE A 50 12.04 15.99 4.20
CA ILE A 50 13.15 16.90 3.89
C ILE A 50 14.14 17.06 5.05
N ASP A 51 13.77 16.57 6.22
CA ASP A 51 14.51 16.65 7.47
C ASP A 51 15.37 15.40 7.74
N TYR A 52 15.50 14.49 6.78
CA TYR A 52 16.44 13.38 6.91
C TYR A 52 17.86 13.88 7.10
N PRO A 53 18.60 13.37 8.11
CA PRO A 53 20.01 13.66 8.29
C PRO A 53 20.82 13.24 7.05
N ASN A 54 21.89 14.04 6.76
CA ASN A 54 22.81 13.77 5.65
C ASN A 54 22.24 13.87 4.22
N ASP A 55 21.08 14.49 4.02
CA ASP A 55 20.49 14.64 2.68
C ASP A 55 19.92 16.06 2.41
N PRO A 56 20.69 17.07 2.12
CA PRO A 56 22.13 17.28 2.32
C PRO A 56 22.48 17.82 3.71
N TYR A 57 21.50 18.11 4.53
CA TYR A 57 21.66 18.78 5.81
C TYR A 57 22.27 17.85 6.87
N ASN A 58 23.05 18.42 7.79
CA ASN A 58 23.54 17.71 8.96
C ASN A 58 23.57 18.63 10.20
N HIS A 59 23.79 17.99 11.36
CA HIS A 59 23.91 18.68 12.64
C HIS A 59 24.93 17.94 13.52
N PRO A 60 25.62 18.60 14.45
CA PRO A 60 26.59 17.94 15.34
C PRO A 60 26.03 16.74 16.09
N SER A 61 24.73 16.73 16.40
CA SER A 61 24.03 15.59 17.06
C SER A 61 24.03 14.32 16.21
N PHE A 62 24.25 14.39 14.89
CA PHE A 62 24.26 13.24 13.98
C PHE A 62 25.48 12.31 14.14
N GLN A 63 26.44 12.65 14.96
CA GLN A 63 27.53 11.72 15.28
C GLN A 63 27.02 10.42 15.91
N VAL A 64 25.81 10.44 16.47
CA VAL A 64 25.13 9.30 17.10
C VAL A 64 23.79 8.96 16.46
N MET A 65 23.36 9.72 15.44
CA MET A 65 22.06 9.55 14.75
C MET A 65 22.27 9.15 13.30
N THR A 66 21.57 8.12 12.85
CA THR A 66 21.50 7.70 11.45
C THR A 66 20.05 7.79 10.98
N GLY A 67 19.82 8.34 9.79
CA GLY A 67 18.50 8.31 9.15
C GLY A 67 18.18 6.92 8.60
N ASN A 68 16.91 6.68 8.30
CA ASN A 68 16.51 5.49 7.56
C ASN A 68 17.21 5.46 6.19
N ASN A 69 17.46 4.25 5.66
CA ASN A 69 18.12 4.03 4.36
C ASN A 69 19.55 4.55 4.21
N ASP A 70 20.18 4.96 5.29
CA ASP A 70 21.59 5.33 5.26
C ASP A 70 22.53 4.13 5.05
N ALA A 71 22.00 2.91 5.11
CA ALA A 71 22.77 1.68 4.88
C ALA A 71 23.46 1.66 3.49
N ASN A 72 22.89 2.35 2.51
CA ASN A 72 23.43 2.45 1.15
C ASN A 72 24.54 3.52 1.01
N LYS A 73 24.81 4.31 2.05
CA LYS A 73 25.82 5.37 2.06
C LYS A 73 27.07 4.89 2.77
N PRO A 74 28.26 5.28 2.32
CA PRO A 74 29.50 5.07 3.07
C PRO A 74 29.43 5.64 4.48
N GLU A 75 30.11 5.01 5.44
CA GLU A 75 30.08 5.41 6.84
C GLU A 75 30.52 6.87 7.05
N GLU A 76 31.54 7.31 6.30
CA GLU A 76 32.04 8.69 6.36
C GLU A 76 31.00 9.73 5.95
N GLU A 77 30.08 9.37 5.07
CA GLU A 77 29.01 10.28 4.63
C GLU A 77 27.82 10.31 5.58
N ARG A 78 27.73 9.34 6.48
CA ARG A 78 26.69 9.30 7.53
C ARG A 78 27.09 10.08 8.78
N LYS A 79 28.36 10.48 8.91
CA LYS A 79 28.85 11.27 10.04
C LYS A 79 28.69 12.77 9.81
N TYR A 80 28.70 13.51 10.90
CA TYR A 80 28.71 14.96 10.86
C TYR A 80 29.90 15.51 10.06
N ASN A 81 29.62 16.47 9.20
CA ASN A 81 30.62 17.20 8.42
C ASN A 81 30.27 18.69 8.40
N ALA A 82 31.08 19.51 9.03
CA ALA A 82 30.87 20.95 9.12
C ALA A 82 30.85 21.68 7.74
N GLY A 83 31.31 21.02 6.68
CA GLY A 83 31.24 21.54 5.31
C GLY A 83 29.86 21.39 4.65
N ARG A 84 28.94 20.64 5.27
CA ARG A 84 27.56 20.48 4.78
C ARG A 84 26.64 21.56 5.39
N PRO A 85 25.49 21.88 4.73
CA PRO A 85 24.51 22.81 5.27
C PRO A 85 24.02 22.39 6.65
N ASN A 86 23.88 23.37 7.58
CA ASN A 86 23.32 23.13 8.90
C ASN A 86 21.78 22.92 8.81
N MET A 87 21.28 21.87 9.45
CA MET A 87 19.86 21.52 9.48
C MET A 87 18.97 22.60 10.10
N GLU A 88 19.49 23.52 10.93
CA GLU A 88 18.74 24.68 11.44
C GLU A 88 18.13 25.52 10.32
N ARG A 89 18.72 25.49 9.12
CA ARG A 89 18.15 26.18 7.95
C ARG A 89 16.76 25.67 7.58
N LEU A 90 16.43 24.41 7.84
CA LEU A 90 15.11 23.86 7.56
C LEU A 90 14.00 24.55 8.35
N THR A 91 14.29 25.05 9.55
CA THR A 91 13.34 25.86 10.34
C THR A 91 13.00 27.18 9.64
N VAL A 92 13.99 27.82 9.02
CA VAL A 92 13.76 29.04 8.23
C VAL A 92 12.91 28.74 7.01
N ILE A 93 13.22 27.65 6.30
CA ILE A 93 12.46 27.19 5.12
C ILE A 93 11.03 26.82 5.50
N SER A 94 10.82 26.08 6.60
CA SER A 94 9.48 25.74 7.10
C SER A 94 8.61 26.98 7.32
N ARG A 95 9.16 27.98 8.01
CA ARG A 95 8.47 29.25 8.25
C ARG A 95 8.14 29.98 6.95
N GLU A 96 9.08 30.06 6.01
CA GLU A 96 8.90 30.70 4.72
C GLU A 96 7.80 30.03 3.90
N LEU A 97 7.87 28.69 3.73
CA LEU A 97 6.89 27.93 2.96
C LEU A 97 5.48 28.00 3.59
N ALA A 98 5.38 27.88 4.92
CA ALA A 98 4.10 28.06 5.62
C ALA A 98 3.54 29.49 5.38
N GLY A 99 4.39 30.52 5.40
CA GLY A 99 4.02 31.88 5.08
C GLY A 99 3.51 32.07 3.64
N ILE A 100 4.13 31.41 2.66
CA ILE A 100 3.70 31.42 1.24
C ILE A 100 2.31 30.80 1.10
N VAL A 101 2.07 29.64 1.71
CA VAL A 101 0.74 29.01 1.71
C VAL A 101 -0.30 29.97 2.30
N LYS A 102 -0.04 30.53 3.48
CA LYS A 102 -0.99 31.42 4.19
C LYS A 102 -1.28 32.73 3.47
N LYS A 103 -0.40 33.18 2.58
CA LYS A 103 -0.70 34.35 1.68
C LYS A 103 -1.80 33.99 0.66
N SER A 104 -1.92 32.74 0.24
CA SER A 104 -2.83 32.29 -0.82
C SER A 104 -4.06 31.57 -0.30
N ASP A 105 -3.95 30.85 0.83
CA ASP A 105 -5.05 30.17 1.52
C ASP A 105 -4.86 30.26 3.05
N ARG A 106 -5.78 30.95 3.71
CA ARG A 106 -5.80 31.10 5.18
C ARG A 106 -6.80 30.19 5.86
N THR A 107 -7.55 29.44 5.09
CA THR A 107 -8.66 28.61 5.61
C THR A 107 -8.23 27.21 5.97
N ARG A 108 -7.19 26.68 5.30
CA ARG A 108 -6.68 25.32 5.53
C ARG A 108 -5.40 25.33 6.33
N PRO A 109 -5.20 24.32 7.19
CA PRO A 109 -3.97 24.16 7.96
C PRO A 109 -2.79 23.79 7.08
N VAL A 110 -1.60 24.09 7.59
CA VAL A 110 -0.31 23.71 7.00
C VAL A 110 0.31 22.60 7.82
N THR A 111 0.80 21.59 7.15
CA THR A 111 1.55 20.46 7.73
C THR A 111 2.85 20.21 6.96
N ALA A 112 3.65 19.29 7.45
CA ALA A 112 4.76 18.67 6.74
C ALA A 112 4.85 17.20 7.17
N ALA A 113 5.38 16.36 6.31
CA ALA A 113 5.63 14.95 6.60
C ALA A 113 7.06 14.80 7.14
N VAL A 114 7.20 14.84 8.45
CA VAL A 114 8.48 14.90 9.17
C VAL A 114 8.97 13.49 9.48
N ALA A 115 10.15 13.14 8.99
CA ALA A 115 10.72 11.81 9.14
C ALA A 115 11.74 11.69 10.28
N PHE A 116 12.31 12.82 10.71
CA PHE A 116 13.31 12.86 11.78
C PHE A 116 12.98 13.87 12.88
N PRO A 117 11.78 13.74 13.50
CA PRO A 117 11.31 14.71 14.49
C PRO A 117 12.17 14.76 15.76
N GLU A 118 12.97 13.74 16.06
CA GLU A 118 13.92 13.73 17.17
C GLU A 118 14.87 14.93 17.14
N LEU A 119 15.17 15.45 15.96
CA LEU A 119 15.97 16.65 15.81
C LEU A 119 15.17 17.83 15.27
N SER A 120 14.32 17.64 14.26
CA SER A 120 13.52 18.69 13.64
C SER A 120 12.64 19.43 14.67
N ALA A 121 12.12 18.68 15.65
CA ALA A 121 11.38 19.23 16.77
C ALA A 121 12.25 20.17 17.63
N GLU A 122 13.48 19.75 17.95
CA GLU A 122 14.40 20.56 18.76
C GLU A 122 14.84 21.85 18.05
N LEU A 123 14.96 21.79 16.73
CA LEU A 123 15.37 22.94 15.92
C LEU A 123 14.23 23.90 15.59
N GLY A 124 12.97 23.63 16.00
CA GLY A 124 11.83 24.51 15.78
C GLY A 124 11.17 24.40 14.41
N TYR A 125 11.49 23.35 13.61
CA TYR A 125 10.85 23.10 12.32
C TYR A 125 9.33 22.96 12.45
N ILE A 126 8.87 22.26 13.49
CA ILE A 126 7.46 21.97 13.76
C ILE A 126 6.68 23.21 14.23
N ASP A 127 7.35 24.21 14.80
CA ASP A 127 6.68 25.40 15.38
C ASP A 127 5.84 26.17 14.37
N HIS A 128 6.21 26.10 13.09
CA HIS A 128 5.54 26.78 11.98
C HIS A 128 4.41 26.00 11.31
N LEU A 129 4.16 24.76 11.75
CA LEU A 129 3.08 23.92 11.26
C LEU A 129 1.81 24.11 12.09
N ASP A 130 0.65 24.09 11.46
CA ASP A 130 -0.65 24.05 12.16
C ASP A 130 -0.99 22.63 12.63
N VAL A 131 -0.64 21.63 11.83
CA VAL A 131 -0.80 20.20 12.11
C VAL A 131 0.58 19.55 12.10
N VAL A 132 0.88 18.73 13.09
CA VAL A 132 2.15 18.01 13.20
C VAL A 132 2.04 16.70 12.46
N GLY A 133 2.71 16.58 11.30
CA GLY A 133 2.72 15.35 10.50
C GLY A 133 4.00 14.56 10.70
N TYR A 134 3.89 13.28 11.07
CA TYR A 134 5.03 12.38 11.27
C TYR A 134 4.97 11.18 10.33
N ASN A 135 6.13 10.85 9.75
CA ASN A 135 6.34 9.63 8.99
C ASN A 135 6.98 8.56 9.88
N TYR A 136 6.23 7.47 10.16
CA TYR A 136 6.71 6.29 10.92
C TYR A 136 7.27 6.61 12.33
N LYS A 137 6.68 7.57 13.03
CA LYS A 137 7.14 8.04 14.36
C LYS A 137 6.02 8.04 15.39
N GLU A 138 5.17 7.04 15.35
CA GLU A 138 4.00 6.89 16.22
C GLU A 138 4.40 6.86 17.71
N HIS A 139 5.59 6.29 18.00
CA HIS A 139 6.13 6.21 19.35
C HIS A 139 6.44 7.56 19.99
N LEU A 140 6.57 8.63 19.20
CA LEU A 140 6.84 9.99 19.68
C LEU A 140 5.58 10.84 19.89
N TYR A 141 4.40 10.37 19.50
CA TYR A 141 3.17 11.16 19.59
C TYR A 141 2.91 11.69 21.01
N GLU A 142 2.99 10.83 22.01
CA GLU A 142 2.69 11.20 23.40
C GLU A 142 3.70 12.19 23.97
N GLU A 143 4.98 11.99 23.71
CA GLU A 143 6.05 12.85 24.20
C GLU A 143 5.98 14.23 23.53
N HIS A 144 5.87 14.27 22.23
CA HIS A 144 5.90 15.50 21.49
C HIS A 144 4.60 16.30 21.61
N HIS A 145 3.44 15.66 21.84
CA HIS A 145 2.19 16.38 22.11
C HIS A 145 2.26 17.20 23.41
N LYS A 146 3.04 16.79 24.40
CA LYS A 146 3.28 17.58 25.62
C LYS A 146 3.95 18.92 25.31
N ARG A 147 4.74 18.98 24.24
CA ARG A 147 5.42 20.20 23.77
C ARG A 147 4.49 21.11 22.95
N TRP A 148 3.58 20.50 22.18
CA TRP A 148 2.58 21.21 21.35
C TRP A 148 1.15 20.75 21.69
N PRO A 149 0.65 21.04 22.91
CA PRO A 149 -0.63 20.50 23.37
C PRO A 149 -1.83 21.06 22.60
N ASP A 150 -1.70 22.19 21.92
CA ASP A 150 -2.75 22.82 21.14
C ASP A 150 -2.75 22.43 19.66
N LYS A 151 -1.76 21.65 19.21
CA LYS A 151 -1.69 21.22 17.83
C LYS A 151 -2.23 19.82 17.64
N PRO A 152 -3.10 19.57 16.64
CA PRO A 152 -3.42 18.21 16.23
C PRO A 152 -2.20 17.56 15.55
N PHE A 153 -2.12 16.25 15.68
CA PHE A 153 -1.11 15.42 15.01
C PHE A 153 -1.75 14.57 13.92
N THR A 154 -0.94 14.09 12.98
CA THR A 154 -1.35 13.13 11.96
C THR A 154 -0.20 12.21 11.61
N GLY A 155 -0.49 10.95 11.35
CA GLY A 155 0.44 10.05 10.68
C GLY A 155 0.49 10.39 9.21
N SER A 156 1.38 11.31 8.80
CA SER A 156 1.48 11.78 7.42
C SER A 156 1.99 10.71 6.48
N GLU A 157 2.67 9.69 7.03
CA GLU A 157 3.02 8.45 6.34
C GLU A 157 3.22 7.35 7.39
N ASN A 158 2.34 6.37 7.39
CA ASN A 158 2.38 5.27 8.35
C ASN A 158 2.53 3.93 7.64
N GLY A 159 3.15 2.98 8.34
CA GLY A 159 3.22 1.58 7.92
C GLY A 159 1.88 0.85 8.06
N GLN A 160 1.89 -0.39 7.58
CA GLN A 160 0.71 -1.27 7.59
C GLN A 160 0.47 -1.95 8.95
N GLN A 161 1.40 -1.82 9.91
CA GLN A 161 1.39 -2.53 11.18
C GLN A 161 0.20 -2.12 12.07
N TYR A 162 -0.30 -3.07 12.83
CA TYR A 162 -1.41 -2.85 13.76
C TYR A 162 -1.07 -1.84 14.85
N ASP A 163 0.19 -1.80 15.30
CA ASP A 163 0.65 -0.85 16.30
C ASP A 163 0.55 0.61 15.85
N ALA A 164 0.84 0.87 14.56
CA ALA A 164 0.66 2.19 13.99
C ALA A 164 -0.83 2.60 14.04
N TRP A 165 -1.75 1.67 13.73
CA TRP A 165 -3.19 1.92 13.85
C TRP A 165 -3.64 2.09 15.31
N LYS A 166 -3.18 1.23 16.23
CA LYS A 166 -3.48 1.38 17.68
C LYS A 166 -3.08 2.75 18.19
N SER A 167 -1.93 3.27 17.73
CA SER A 167 -1.45 4.59 18.13
C SER A 167 -2.38 5.72 17.67
N VAL A 168 -2.97 5.62 16.48
CA VAL A 168 -3.98 6.57 16.00
C VAL A 168 -5.25 6.51 16.84
N MET A 169 -5.73 5.31 17.15
CA MET A 169 -6.94 5.12 17.93
C MET A 169 -6.80 5.53 19.40
N LYS A 170 -5.59 5.42 19.95
CA LYS A 170 -5.32 5.69 21.37
C LYS A 170 -5.41 7.17 21.73
N TYR A 171 -5.03 8.06 20.81
CA TYR A 171 -4.83 9.47 21.12
C TYR A 171 -5.84 10.37 20.40
N PRO A 172 -6.73 11.08 21.12
CA PRO A 172 -7.78 11.91 20.51
C PRO A 172 -7.26 13.14 19.75
N TYR A 173 -6.00 13.50 19.92
CA TYR A 173 -5.34 14.58 19.19
C TYR A 173 -4.72 14.10 17.87
N ILE A 174 -4.74 12.81 17.56
CA ILE A 174 -4.34 12.29 16.26
C ILE A 174 -5.53 12.39 15.31
N SER A 175 -5.43 13.22 14.28
CA SER A 175 -6.50 13.48 13.32
C SER A 175 -6.71 12.36 12.31
N GLY A 176 -5.74 11.46 12.14
CA GLY A 176 -5.79 10.33 11.23
C GLY A 176 -4.41 9.86 10.81
N GLN A 177 -4.39 8.91 9.87
CA GLN A 177 -3.16 8.42 9.26
C GLN A 177 -3.31 8.28 7.74
N PHE A 178 -2.19 8.42 7.04
CA PHE A 178 -2.06 8.13 5.62
C PHE A 178 -1.10 6.95 5.48
N LEU A 179 -1.57 5.88 4.86
CA LEU A 179 -0.78 4.67 4.70
C LEU A 179 0.22 4.82 3.55
N TRP A 180 1.41 4.34 3.75
CA TRP A 180 2.34 4.01 2.69
C TRP A 180 2.30 2.49 2.45
N ILE A 181 1.47 1.98 1.50
CA ILE A 181 0.55 2.71 0.62
C ILE A 181 -0.77 1.93 0.45
N GLY A 182 -1.77 2.57 -0.18
CA GLY A 182 -3.07 1.94 -0.45
C GLY A 182 -3.06 1.04 -1.69
N ILE A 183 -2.38 1.43 -2.77
CA ILE A 183 -2.31 0.69 -4.04
C ILE A 183 -0.87 0.65 -4.54
N ASP A 184 -0.44 -0.46 -5.12
CA ASP A 184 0.86 -0.59 -5.78
C ASP A 184 1.02 0.45 -6.89
N TYR A 185 2.23 0.92 -7.12
CA TYR A 185 2.50 1.94 -8.14
C TYR A 185 3.84 1.71 -8.84
N LEU A 186 3.96 2.25 -10.05
CA LEU A 186 5.20 2.19 -10.81
C LEU A 186 6.28 3.07 -10.18
N GLY A 187 7.46 2.52 -9.96
CA GLY A 187 8.60 3.19 -9.38
C GLY A 187 8.94 2.71 -7.96
N GLU A 188 10.02 3.24 -7.38
CA GLU A 188 10.60 2.87 -6.07
C GLU A 188 10.77 1.34 -5.87
N CYS A 189 11.12 0.64 -6.93
CA CYS A 189 11.23 -0.81 -6.97
C CYS A 189 12.65 -1.30 -6.61
N ALA A 190 12.73 -2.60 -6.27
CA ALA A 190 13.99 -3.25 -5.89
C ALA A 190 14.99 -3.42 -7.06
N GLY A 191 14.52 -3.28 -8.30
CA GLY A 191 15.31 -3.38 -9.52
C GLY A 191 14.67 -4.30 -10.57
N TRP A 192 15.04 -4.07 -11.82
CA TRP A 192 14.51 -4.81 -12.96
C TRP A 192 14.63 -6.33 -12.82
N PRO A 193 13.61 -7.15 -13.15
CA PRO A 193 12.35 -6.79 -13.83
C PRO A 193 11.27 -6.17 -12.94
N VAL A 194 11.42 -6.16 -11.63
CA VAL A 194 10.47 -5.53 -10.72
C VAL A 194 10.45 -4.02 -10.98
N HIS A 195 9.30 -3.49 -11.39
CA HIS A 195 9.13 -2.10 -11.80
C HIS A 195 8.04 -1.36 -11.01
N SER A 196 7.39 -2.06 -10.07
CA SER A 196 6.38 -1.50 -9.16
C SER A 196 6.81 -1.62 -7.71
N PHE A 197 6.36 -0.70 -6.87
CA PHE A 197 6.41 -0.82 -5.41
C PHE A 197 5.22 -1.66 -4.94
N THR A 198 5.48 -2.72 -4.18
CA THR A 198 4.49 -3.79 -3.90
C THR A 198 3.91 -3.76 -2.48
N SER A 199 4.06 -2.66 -1.76
CA SER A 199 3.55 -2.55 -0.37
C SER A 199 2.09 -2.07 -0.28
N GLY A 200 1.37 -1.96 -1.40
CA GLY A 200 -0.05 -1.60 -1.42
C GLY A 200 -0.97 -2.66 -0.81
N ASN A 201 -2.15 -2.23 -0.42
CA ASN A 201 -3.26 -3.13 -0.07
C ASN A 201 -3.93 -3.71 -1.32
N LEU A 202 -3.84 -2.98 -2.43
CA LEU A 202 -4.29 -3.38 -3.76
C LEU A 202 -3.09 -3.52 -4.69
N THR A 203 -3.20 -4.40 -5.69
CA THR A 203 -2.26 -4.47 -6.80
C THR A 203 -2.43 -3.29 -7.76
N THR A 204 -1.53 -3.12 -8.75
CA THR A 204 -1.70 -2.12 -9.82
C THR A 204 -2.98 -2.33 -10.63
N ALA A 205 -3.44 -3.58 -10.75
CA ALA A 205 -4.70 -3.94 -11.40
C ALA A 205 -5.95 -3.72 -10.51
N GLY A 206 -5.78 -3.30 -9.26
CA GLY A 206 -6.87 -3.05 -8.32
C GLY A 206 -7.35 -4.27 -7.54
N PHE A 207 -6.68 -5.41 -7.64
CA PHE A 207 -7.03 -6.62 -6.87
C PHE A 207 -6.58 -6.51 -5.41
N GLU A 208 -7.45 -6.95 -4.50
CA GLU A 208 -7.18 -6.97 -3.08
C GLU A 208 -6.08 -7.97 -2.73
N LYS A 209 -5.15 -7.53 -1.89
CA LYS A 209 -4.16 -8.39 -1.26
C LYS A 209 -4.62 -8.81 0.15
N PRO A 210 -4.06 -9.85 0.75
CA PRO A 210 -4.44 -10.26 2.11
C PRO A 210 -4.45 -9.13 3.14
N ARG A 211 -3.51 -8.19 3.06
CA ARG A 211 -3.45 -7.03 3.95
C ARG A 211 -4.59 -6.02 3.78
N TYR A 212 -5.29 -6.02 2.65
CA TYR A 212 -6.52 -5.25 2.46
C TYR A 212 -7.57 -5.65 3.49
N TYR A 213 -7.77 -6.96 3.67
CA TYR A 213 -8.75 -7.50 4.62
C TYR A 213 -8.36 -7.28 6.08
N SER A 214 -7.04 -7.31 6.38
CA SER A 214 -6.53 -6.86 7.67
C SER A 214 -6.94 -5.42 7.96
N ARG A 215 -6.70 -4.52 7.02
CA ARG A 215 -7.07 -3.11 7.15
C ARG A 215 -8.58 -2.91 7.20
N GLN A 216 -9.34 -3.62 6.38
CA GLN A 216 -10.80 -3.58 6.39
C GLN A 216 -11.36 -4.00 7.76
N SER A 217 -10.81 -5.05 8.38
CA SER A 217 -11.25 -5.49 9.70
C SER A 217 -11.01 -4.46 10.81
N TRP A 218 -10.01 -3.58 10.66
CA TRP A 218 -9.74 -2.53 11.64
C TRP A 218 -10.51 -1.24 11.42
N TRP A 219 -10.92 -0.96 10.18
CA TRP A 219 -11.55 0.31 9.78
C TRP A 219 -13.04 0.24 9.60
N SER A 220 -13.59 -0.95 9.31
CA SER A 220 -15.01 -1.11 9.02
C SER A 220 -15.85 -1.22 10.29
N ASP A 221 -17.00 -0.55 10.29
CA ASP A 221 -18.08 -0.77 11.27
C ASP A 221 -18.92 -2.01 10.94
N GLU A 222 -18.88 -2.48 9.69
CA GLU A 222 -19.52 -3.71 9.26
C GLU A 222 -18.72 -4.93 9.72
N LYS A 223 -19.41 -6.06 9.91
CA LYS A 223 -18.75 -7.30 10.30
C LYS A 223 -17.91 -7.86 9.15
N VAL A 224 -16.63 -8.02 9.44
CA VAL A 224 -15.63 -8.54 8.50
C VAL A 224 -15.07 -9.85 9.04
N ILE A 225 -14.95 -10.84 8.18
CA ILE A 225 -14.15 -12.04 8.41
C ILE A 225 -13.54 -12.49 7.09
N HIS A 226 -12.21 -12.67 7.08
CA HIS A 226 -11.47 -13.17 5.92
C HIS A 226 -10.32 -14.04 6.41
N ILE A 227 -10.15 -15.21 5.80
CA ILE A 227 -8.99 -16.07 6.08
C ILE A 227 -8.08 -16.13 4.86
N CYS A 228 -6.79 -16.15 5.12
CA CYS A 228 -5.76 -16.50 4.16
C CYS A 228 -4.74 -17.45 4.80
N THR A 229 -3.96 -18.12 3.98
CA THR A 229 -3.11 -19.22 4.40
C THR A 229 -1.71 -19.11 3.83
N GLY A 230 -0.74 -19.66 4.54
CA GLY A 230 0.66 -19.78 4.10
C GLY A 230 1.36 -20.93 4.80
N ARG A 231 2.46 -21.45 4.23
CA ARG A 231 3.25 -22.46 4.92
C ARG A 231 3.87 -21.93 6.19
N LYS A 232 3.81 -22.67 7.29
CA LYS A 232 4.37 -22.25 8.58
C LYS A 232 5.85 -21.89 8.50
N GLU A 233 6.62 -22.57 7.69
CA GLU A 233 8.08 -22.41 7.58
C GLU A 233 8.53 -21.26 6.66
N GLU A 234 7.61 -20.63 5.93
CA GLU A 234 7.90 -19.57 4.97
C GLU A 234 7.87 -18.17 5.62
N GLY A 235 8.87 -17.84 6.43
CA GLY A 235 9.01 -16.52 7.04
C GLY A 235 8.19 -16.34 8.33
N GLU A 236 8.28 -15.15 8.91
CA GLU A 236 7.60 -14.78 10.15
C GLU A 236 6.96 -13.39 10.05
N GLY A 237 5.91 -13.17 10.85
CA GLY A 237 5.28 -11.87 11.05
C GLY A 237 4.42 -11.39 9.87
N GLU A 238 4.21 -10.08 9.81
CA GLU A 238 3.32 -9.43 8.84
C GLU A 238 3.77 -9.54 7.38
N TRP A 239 5.06 -9.73 7.15
CA TRP A 239 5.68 -9.78 5.82
C TRP A 239 5.70 -11.17 5.20
N LYS A 240 5.22 -12.16 5.95
CA LYS A 240 5.07 -13.52 5.42
C LYS A 240 4.04 -13.52 4.30
N GLU A 241 4.37 -14.15 3.18
CA GLU A 241 3.44 -14.35 2.08
C GLU A 241 2.31 -15.28 2.50
N VAL A 242 1.09 -14.79 2.37
CA VAL A 242 -0.15 -15.55 2.55
C VAL A 242 -1.06 -15.27 1.36
N SER A 243 -1.94 -16.23 1.04
CA SER A 243 -2.87 -16.14 -0.08
C SER A 243 -4.22 -16.75 0.28
N ASP A 244 -5.21 -16.56 -0.58
CA ASP A 244 -6.53 -17.21 -0.45
C ASP A 244 -6.52 -18.67 -0.95
N SER A 245 -5.38 -19.35 -0.91
CA SER A 245 -5.22 -20.72 -1.37
C SER A 245 -5.45 -21.73 -0.25
N TRP A 246 -6.15 -22.84 -0.56
CA TRP A 246 -6.20 -24.03 0.28
C TRP A 246 -5.75 -25.26 -0.54
N ASN A 247 -4.53 -25.13 -1.14
CA ASN A 247 -3.90 -26.20 -1.94
C ASN A 247 -2.46 -26.39 -1.49
N TYR A 248 -2.22 -27.42 -0.68
CA TYR A 248 -0.92 -27.77 -0.14
C TYR A 248 -0.69 -29.29 -0.24
N LEU A 249 0.44 -29.78 0.23
CA LEU A 249 0.67 -31.23 0.31
C LEU A 249 0.04 -31.80 1.59
N PRO A 250 -0.52 -33.04 1.54
CA PRO A 250 -1.12 -33.63 2.73
C PRO A 250 -0.19 -33.64 3.93
N GLY A 251 -0.64 -33.11 5.06
CA GLY A 251 0.09 -33.06 6.33
C GLY A 251 1.09 -31.92 6.48
N GLU A 252 1.24 -31.03 5.49
CA GLU A 252 1.99 -29.79 5.70
C GLU A 252 1.34 -28.94 6.80
N GLU A 253 2.14 -28.32 7.67
CA GLU A 253 1.65 -27.37 8.66
C GLU A 253 1.40 -26.01 8.01
N ILE A 254 0.16 -25.58 8.05
CA ILE A 254 -0.32 -24.34 7.43
C ILE A 254 -0.69 -23.34 8.50
N GLU A 255 -0.17 -22.14 8.36
CA GLU A 255 -0.61 -20.98 9.10
C GLU A 255 -1.88 -20.42 8.45
N VAL A 256 -2.92 -20.27 9.24
CA VAL A 256 -4.19 -19.67 8.84
C VAL A 256 -4.34 -18.36 9.59
N ARG A 257 -4.38 -17.26 8.88
CA ARG A 257 -4.69 -15.94 9.43
C ARG A 257 -6.14 -15.61 9.21
N CYS A 258 -6.79 -15.09 10.24
CA CYS A 258 -8.17 -14.63 10.18
C CYS A 258 -8.22 -13.14 10.52
N TYR A 259 -8.47 -12.34 9.52
CA TYR A 259 -8.70 -10.91 9.66
C TYR A 259 -10.17 -10.68 9.99
N THR A 260 -10.45 -10.18 11.18
CA THR A 260 -11.83 -10.00 11.63
C THR A 260 -11.96 -8.91 12.69
N ASN A 261 -13.09 -8.22 12.70
CA ASN A 261 -13.56 -7.36 13.78
C ASN A 261 -14.65 -8.03 14.64
N CYS A 262 -14.96 -9.29 14.37
CA CYS A 262 -15.88 -10.10 15.16
C CYS A 262 -15.16 -10.72 16.37
N GLN A 263 -15.93 -11.03 17.42
CA GLN A 263 -15.39 -11.66 18.62
C GLN A 263 -15.40 -13.20 18.49
N ASN A 264 -14.37 -13.83 19.06
CA ASN A 264 -14.26 -15.27 19.20
C ASN A 264 -14.45 -16.05 17.88
N PRO A 265 -13.69 -15.75 16.81
CA PRO A 265 -13.78 -16.50 15.59
C PRO A 265 -13.38 -17.96 15.82
N LYS A 266 -14.09 -18.86 15.17
CA LYS A 266 -13.83 -20.30 15.18
C LYS A 266 -13.41 -20.75 13.79
N LEU A 267 -12.44 -21.66 13.76
CA LEU A 267 -11.93 -22.26 12.53
C LEU A 267 -12.40 -23.71 12.41
N TYR A 268 -12.77 -24.11 11.21
CA TYR A 268 -13.22 -25.48 10.88
C TYR A 268 -12.44 -26.00 9.69
N VAL A 269 -11.99 -27.25 9.75
CA VAL A 269 -11.43 -28.00 8.63
C VAL A 269 -12.38 -29.18 8.34
N ASN A 270 -12.91 -29.25 7.14
CA ASN A 270 -13.89 -30.26 6.72
C ASN A 270 -15.08 -30.42 7.70
N GLY A 271 -15.55 -29.29 8.27
CA GLY A 271 -16.66 -29.25 9.23
C GLY A 271 -16.31 -29.64 10.67
N LYS A 272 -15.03 -29.97 10.94
CA LYS A 272 -14.54 -30.25 12.28
C LYS A 272 -13.89 -28.99 12.86
N GLU A 273 -14.34 -28.57 14.04
CA GLU A 273 -13.76 -27.41 14.76
C GLU A 273 -12.29 -27.67 15.11
N VAL A 274 -11.45 -26.70 14.81
CA VAL A 274 -10.02 -26.69 15.16
C VAL A 274 -9.89 -26.36 16.65
N ALA A 275 -9.11 -27.15 17.37
CA ALA A 275 -8.95 -26.96 18.80
C ALA A 275 -8.23 -25.66 19.14
N ASP A 276 -8.59 -25.01 20.26
CA ASP A 276 -7.95 -23.77 20.75
C ASP A 276 -6.43 -23.93 20.97
N THR A 277 -5.95 -25.15 21.25
CA THR A 277 -4.52 -25.44 21.39
C THR A 277 -3.71 -25.23 20.09
N GLN A 278 -4.38 -25.11 18.94
CA GLN A 278 -3.77 -24.81 17.63
C GLN A 278 -3.79 -23.31 17.34
N LYS A 279 -4.46 -22.50 18.17
CA LYS A 279 -4.47 -21.04 18.07
C LYS A 279 -3.15 -20.49 18.61
N VAL A 280 -2.56 -19.57 17.88
CA VAL A 280 -1.32 -18.88 18.24
C VAL A 280 -1.67 -17.49 18.78
N ASP A 281 -0.98 -17.04 19.81
CA ASP A 281 -1.14 -15.66 20.28
C ASP A 281 -0.61 -14.67 19.23
N SER A 282 -1.51 -13.99 18.58
CA SER A 282 -1.25 -13.00 17.55
C SER A 282 -2.00 -11.68 17.82
N SER A 283 -2.43 -11.47 19.07
CA SER A 283 -3.21 -10.29 19.48
C SER A 283 -2.51 -8.95 19.19
N GLU A 284 -1.18 -8.93 19.24
CA GLU A 284 -0.38 -7.76 18.91
C GLU A 284 -0.31 -7.48 17.40
N LEU A 285 -0.65 -8.47 16.57
CA LEU A 285 -0.68 -8.34 15.11
C LEU A 285 -2.04 -7.89 14.58
N GLY A 286 -3.08 -7.90 15.43
CA GLY A 286 -4.42 -7.45 15.07
C GLY A 286 -5.22 -8.42 14.20
N TYR A 287 -4.91 -9.71 14.27
CA TYR A 287 -5.64 -10.80 13.63
C TYR A 287 -5.47 -12.10 14.43
N ASP A 288 -6.35 -13.07 14.20
CA ASP A 288 -6.24 -14.40 14.81
C ASP A 288 -5.42 -15.35 13.91
N THR A 289 -4.69 -16.29 14.54
CA THR A 289 -3.83 -17.23 13.83
C THR A 289 -3.99 -18.63 14.37
N TRP A 290 -4.04 -19.62 13.47
CA TRP A 290 -3.97 -21.05 13.79
C TRP A 290 -2.88 -21.73 12.98
N ILE A 291 -2.30 -22.78 13.54
CA ILE A 291 -1.43 -23.71 12.81
C ILE A 291 -2.16 -25.05 12.69
N VAL A 292 -2.46 -25.45 11.47
CA VAL A 292 -3.21 -26.68 11.21
C VAL A 292 -2.52 -27.55 10.14
N PRO A 293 -2.59 -28.87 10.24
CA PRO A 293 -2.16 -29.72 9.12
C PRO A 293 -3.13 -29.55 7.95
N PHE A 294 -2.59 -29.51 6.74
CA PHE A 294 -3.43 -29.45 5.55
C PHE A 294 -4.18 -30.77 5.35
N GLU A 295 -5.49 -30.65 5.19
CA GLU A 295 -6.39 -31.69 4.73
C GLU A 295 -7.20 -31.14 3.54
N ALA A 296 -7.17 -31.87 2.39
CA ALA A 296 -7.93 -31.46 1.22
C ALA A 296 -9.43 -31.34 1.52
N GLY A 297 -10.10 -30.36 0.95
CA GLY A 297 -11.52 -30.07 1.16
C GLY A 297 -11.75 -28.60 1.48
N LYS A 298 -12.42 -28.32 2.58
CA LYS A 298 -12.88 -26.99 2.98
C LYS A 298 -12.24 -26.53 4.28
N ILE A 299 -11.75 -25.29 4.32
CA ILE A 299 -11.43 -24.58 5.54
C ILE A 299 -12.34 -23.36 5.68
N GLU A 300 -12.89 -23.14 6.85
CA GLU A 300 -13.90 -22.11 7.10
C GLU A 300 -13.67 -21.44 8.44
N ALA A 301 -13.65 -20.09 8.45
CA ALA A 301 -13.73 -19.31 9.67
C ALA A 301 -15.14 -18.75 9.82
N VAL A 302 -15.65 -18.81 11.05
CA VAL A 302 -17.01 -18.39 11.40
C VAL A 302 -16.94 -17.53 12.65
N ALA A 303 -17.60 -16.37 12.61
CA ALA A 303 -17.81 -15.55 13.82
C ALA A 303 -19.15 -14.80 13.70
N GLU A 304 -19.90 -14.77 14.79
CA GLU A 304 -21.22 -14.12 14.83
C GLU A 304 -22.11 -14.61 13.67
N ASN A 305 -22.42 -13.75 12.69
CA ASN A 305 -23.26 -14.06 11.53
C ASN A 305 -22.52 -14.00 10.19
N VAL A 306 -21.19 -13.95 10.22
CA VAL A 306 -20.32 -13.92 9.02
C VAL A 306 -19.39 -15.12 8.98
N HIS A 307 -19.02 -15.52 7.77
CA HIS A 307 -18.05 -16.60 7.55
C HIS A 307 -17.24 -16.35 6.28
N HIS A 308 -16.07 -16.94 6.22
CA HIS A 308 -15.24 -16.99 5.02
C HIS A 308 -14.70 -18.40 4.80
N VAL A 309 -14.64 -18.81 3.54
CA VAL A 309 -14.33 -20.20 3.15
C VAL A 309 -13.26 -20.19 2.08
N LEU A 310 -12.28 -21.08 2.27
CA LEU A 310 -11.38 -21.49 1.20
C LEU A 310 -11.57 -22.99 0.92
N GLU A 311 -11.42 -23.39 -0.33
CA GLU A 311 -11.57 -24.77 -0.74
C GLU A 311 -10.35 -25.25 -1.55
N THR A 312 -10.03 -26.53 -1.44
CA THR A 312 -9.08 -27.16 -2.34
C THR A 312 -9.65 -27.15 -3.75
N VAL A 313 -8.93 -26.54 -4.69
CA VAL A 313 -9.34 -26.44 -6.09
C VAL A 313 -8.65 -27.49 -6.97
N ASN A 314 -9.31 -27.84 -8.08
CA ASN A 314 -8.81 -28.74 -9.10
C ASN A 314 -7.93 -27.99 -10.12
N ALA A 315 -7.48 -28.71 -11.17
CA ALA A 315 -6.75 -28.10 -12.28
C ALA A 315 -7.62 -27.05 -13.02
N PRO A 316 -7.01 -26.00 -13.60
CA PRO A 316 -7.72 -25.00 -14.37
C PRO A 316 -8.36 -25.60 -15.63
N VAL A 317 -9.62 -25.25 -15.94
CA VAL A 317 -10.35 -25.77 -17.10
C VAL A 317 -11.10 -24.72 -17.90
N GLN A 318 -11.38 -23.54 -17.31
CA GLN A 318 -12.18 -22.52 -17.99
C GLN A 318 -11.79 -21.10 -17.58
N ILE A 319 -12.11 -20.16 -18.47
CA ILE A 319 -11.98 -18.73 -18.25
C ILE A 319 -13.37 -18.19 -17.97
N GLN A 320 -13.46 -17.20 -17.08
CA GLN A 320 -14.63 -16.36 -16.83
C GLN A 320 -14.28 -14.91 -17.14
N LEU A 321 -15.24 -14.16 -17.67
CA LEU A 321 -15.16 -12.70 -17.85
C LEU A 321 -16.36 -12.07 -17.16
N GLU A 322 -16.12 -11.08 -16.33
CA GLU A 322 -17.15 -10.32 -15.64
C GLU A 322 -16.86 -8.81 -15.76
N GLU A 323 -17.93 -8.02 -15.90
CA GLU A 323 -17.79 -6.55 -15.90
C GLU A 323 -17.58 -6.08 -14.46
N ALA A 324 -16.44 -5.44 -14.21
CA ALA A 324 -16.09 -4.91 -12.89
C ALA A 324 -16.59 -3.45 -12.68
N GLY A 325 -17.11 -2.82 -13.73
CA GLY A 325 -17.77 -1.51 -13.70
C GLY A 325 -16.81 -0.32 -13.76
N CYS A 326 -17.12 0.63 -14.65
CA CYS A 326 -16.75 2.04 -14.59
C CYS A 326 -17.55 2.82 -15.62
N GLU A 327 -17.89 4.10 -15.35
CA GLU A 327 -18.78 4.88 -16.22
C GLU A 327 -18.20 5.14 -17.62
N ASP A 328 -16.92 5.50 -17.74
CA ASP A 328 -16.29 5.87 -19.01
C ASP A 328 -15.36 4.79 -19.60
N ILE A 329 -14.94 3.84 -18.77
CA ILE A 329 -13.98 2.78 -19.14
C ILE A 329 -14.54 1.44 -18.68
N VAL A 330 -14.79 0.57 -19.65
CA VAL A 330 -15.17 -0.81 -19.36
C VAL A 330 -13.97 -1.54 -18.76
N GLN A 331 -14.15 -2.08 -17.58
CA GLN A 331 -13.21 -2.95 -16.90
C GLN A 331 -13.77 -4.36 -16.87
N LEU A 332 -13.01 -5.32 -17.39
CA LEU A 332 -13.41 -6.73 -17.37
C LEU A 332 -12.42 -7.50 -16.52
N GLU A 333 -12.91 -8.05 -15.41
CA GLU A 333 -12.16 -9.01 -14.63
C GLU A 333 -12.18 -10.36 -15.34
N LEU A 334 -10.99 -10.91 -15.55
CA LEU A 334 -10.79 -12.26 -16.04
C LEU A 334 -10.36 -13.15 -14.89
N THR A 335 -11.04 -14.29 -14.72
CA THR A 335 -10.70 -15.29 -13.72
C THR A 335 -10.56 -16.67 -14.35
N VAL A 336 -9.51 -17.40 -13.96
CA VAL A 336 -9.31 -18.80 -14.37
C VAL A 336 -9.90 -19.73 -13.31
N LEU A 337 -10.79 -20.61 -13.74
CA LEU A 337 -11.59 -21.46 -12.86
C LEU A 337 -11.32 -22.95 -13.10
N ASP A 338 -11.54 -23.75 -12.07
CA ASP A 338 -11.59 -25.22 -12.15
C ASP A 338 -12.96 -25.72 -12.68
N ASP A 339 -13.14 -27.05 -12.69
CA ASP A 339 -14.36 -27.71 -13.13
C ASP A 339 -15.58 -27.50 -12.21
N MET A 340 -15.34 -27.00 -10.98
CA MET A 340 -16.38 -26.66 -10.01
C MET A 340 -16.69 -25.16 -10.00
N GLY A 341 -16.02 -24.36 -10.85
CA GLY A 341 -16.21 -22.91 -10.92
C GLY A 341 -15.46 -22.13 -9.84
N ARG A 342 -14.42 -22.69 -9.23
CA ARG A 342 -13.60 -22.04 -8.20
C ARG A 342 -12.33 -21.48 -8.80
N ARG A 343 -11.90 -20.31 -8.35
CA ARG A 343 -10.66 -19.66 -8.81
C ARG A 343 -9.43 -20.52 -8.53
N VAL A 344 -8.61 -20.73 -9.54
CA VAL A 344 -7.34 -21.45 -9.42
C VAL A 344 -6.20 -20.45 -9.19
N ILE A 345 -5.90 -20.16 -7.93
CA ILE A 345 -4.89 -19.16 -7.52
C ILE A 345 -3.49 -19.52 -8.04
N SER A 346 -3.15 -20.79 -8.16
CA SER A 346 -1.86 -21.21 -8.69
C SER A 346 -1.73 -21.07 -10.22
N ASP A 347 -2.80 -20.64 -10.91
CA ASP A 347 -2.80 -20.53 -12.38
C ASP A 347 -2.05 -19.27 -12.85
N GLN A 348 -1.16 -19.48 -13.81
CA GLN A 348 -0.39 -18.47 -14.52
C GLN A 348 -0.52 -18.64 -16.04
N SER A 349 -1.66 -19.12 -16.51
CA SER A 349 -1.91 -19.32 -17.94
C SER A 349 -1.77 -18.03 -18.72
N GLU A 350 -1.11 -18.10 -19.87
CA GLU A 350 -1.12 -17.00 -20.85
C GLU A 350 -2.50 -16.97 -21.54
N ILE A 351 -3.14 -15.83 -21.47
CA ILE A 351 -4.45 -15.59 -22.07
C ILE A 351 -4.30 -14.63 -23.26
N CYS A 352 -4.93 -14.99 -24.37
CA CYS A 352 -5.07 -14.14 -25.53
C CYS A 352 -6.47 -13.51 -25.55
N VAL A 353 -6.53 -12.20 -25.80
CA VAL A 353 -7.78 -11.42 -25.86
C VAL A 353 -7.99 -10.89 -27.27
N THR A 354 -9.18 -11.12 -27.81
CA THR A 354 -9.65 -10.54 -29.08
C THR A 354 -10.88 -9.68 -28.83
N ILE A 355 -10.96 -8.54 -29.54
CA ILE A 355 -12.00 -7.54 -29.33
C ILE A 355 -12.62 -7.21 -30.70
N GLU A 356 -13.95 -7.23 -30.76
CA GLU A 356 -14.74 -6.91 -31.94
C GLU A 356 -15.78 -5.82 -31.58
N GLY A 357 -15.81 -4.72 -32.32
CA GLY A 357 -16.73 -3.60 -32.08
C GLY A 357 -16.00 -2.25 -32.08
N ASP A 358 -16.77 -1.18 -31.91
CA ASP A 358 -16.28 0.19 -31.92
C ASP A 358 -15.77 0.61 -30.54
N CYS A 359 -14.48 0.32 -30.29
CA CYS A 359 -13.83 0.65 -29.01
C CYS A 359 -12.33 0.89 -29.17
N GLU A 360 -11.75 1.57 -28.21
CA GLU A 360 -10.31 1.67 -28.01
C GLU A 360 -9.87 0.62 -26.97
N TYR A 361 -8.97 -0.27 -27.37
CA TYR A 361 -8.31 -1.17 -26.42
C TYR A 361 -7.24 -0.41 -25.65
N LEU A 362 -7.39 -0.29 -24.35
CA LEU A 362 -6.47 0.43 -23.48
C LEU A 362 -5.34 -0.47 -22.96
N GLY A 363 -5.61 -1.75 -22.74
CA GLY A 363 -4.60 -2.72 -22.31
C GLY A 363 -5.11 -3.75 -21.32
N MET A 364 -4.16 -4.52 -20.77
CA MET A 364 -4.38 -5.50 -19.71
C MET A 364 -3.34 -5.33 -18.60
N ASP A 365 -3.73 -5.58 -17.35
CA ASP A 365 -2.86 -5.64 -16.19
C ASP A 365 -3.21 -6.84 -15.31
N ASN A 366 -2.21 -7.60 -14.89
CA ASN A 366 -2.38 -8.73 -13.96
C ASN A 366 -1.97 -8.39 -12.51
N GLY A 367 -1.39 -7.19 -12.29
CA GLY A 367 -0.90 -6.76 -10.99
C GLY A 367 0.47 -7.33 -10.58
N ASP A 368 1.16 -8.06 -11.46
CA ASP A 368 2.50 -8.58 -11.19
C ASP A 368 3.55 -7.47 -11.39
N ALA A 369 4.23 -7.12 -10.32
CA ALA A 369 5.29 -6.11 -10.33
C ALA A 369 6.50 -6.46 -11.22
N ALA A 370 6.66 -7.74 -11.59
CA ALA A 370 7.75 -8.24 -12.42
C ALA A 370 7.34 -8.58 -13.87
N ASP A 371 6.06 -8.45 -14.20
CA ASP A 371 5.59 -8.71 -15.57
C ASP A 371 5.93 -7.53 -16.49
N VAL A 372 6.86 -7.75 -17.40
CA VAL A 372 7.33 -6.77 -18.39
C VAL A 372 6.60 -6.83 -19.73
N THR A 373 5.52 -7.57 -19.83
CA THR A 373 4.66 -7.60 -21.02
C THR A 373 4.07 -6.20 -21.25
N GLU A 374 4.11 -5.70 -22.48
CA GLU A 374 3.51 -4.41 -22.81
C GLU A 374 2.02 -4.38 -22.43
N TYR A 375 1.56 -3.32 -21.75
CA TYR A 375 0.16 -3.21 -21.31
C TYR A 375 -0.85 -3.34 -22.46
N ARG A 376 -0.52 -2.87 -23.64
CA ARG A 376 -1.36 -2.97 -24.85
C ARG A 376 -1.17 -4.26 -25.65
N SER A 377 -0.40 -5.21 -25.16
CA SER A 377 -0.35 -6.55 -25.75
C SER A 377 -1.72 -7.22 -25.65
N HIS A 378 -2.06 -8.02 -26.66
CA HIS A 378 -3.29 -8.83 -26.66
C HIS A 378 -3.11 -10.19 -25.97
N TYR A 379 -1.97 -10.44 -25.34
CA TYR A 379 -1.70 -11.63 -24.53
C TYR A 379 -0.98 -11.21 -23.26
N ARG A 380 -1.29 -11.89 -22.16
CA ARG A 380 -0.64 -11.70 -20.85
C ARG A 380 -0.85 -12.94 -19.99
N HIS A 381 0.10 -13.24 -19.12
CA HIS A 381 -0.06 -14.27 -18.08
C HIS A 381 -1.00 -13.79 -16.98
N CYS A 382 -1.79 -14.71 -16.42
CA CYS A 382 -2.52 -14.45 -15.18
C CYS A 382 -1.55 -14.37 -13.98
N LEU A 383 -1.88 -13.55 -13.01
CA LEU A 383 -1.35 -13.63 -11.65
C LEU A 383 -2.45 -14.12 -10.73
N GLU A 384 -2.16 -15.18 -9.96
CA GLU A 384 -3.15 -15.81 -9.08
C GLU A 384 -4.49 -16.13 -9.77
N GLY A 385 -4.42 -16.54 -11.03
CA GLY A 385 -5.58 -16.85 -11.85
C GLY A 385 -6.46 -15.65 -12.24
N LYS A 386 -5.95 -14.43 -12.17
CA LYS A 386 -6.69 -13.19 -12.48
C LYS A 386 -5.92 -12.26 -13.42
N MET A 387 -6.65 -11.42 -14.11
CA MET A 387 -6.18 -10.18 -14.75
C MET A 387 -7.33 -9.23 -15.04
N MET A 388 -7.03 -7.97 -15.29
CA MET A 388 -7.98 -6.92 -15.66
C MET A 388 -7.76 -6.51 -17.12
N ILE A 389 -8.84 -6.33 -17.87
CA ILE A 389 -8.85 -5.84 -19.27
C ILE A 389 -9.57 -4.49 -19.28
N TYR A 390 -9.00 -3.52 -19.99
CA TYR A 390 -9.50 -2.14 -20.05
C TYR A 390 -9.85 -1.73 -21.46
N LEU A 391 -11.07 -1.23 -21.66
CA LEU A 391 -11.60 -0.75 -22.93
C LEU A 391 -12.27 0.61 -22.76
N ARG A 392 -12.21 1.45 -23.79
CA ARG A 392 -13.06 2.64 -23.91
C ARG A 392 -14.00 2.46 -25.08
N LYS A 393 -15.32 2.47 -24.85
CA LYS A 393 -16.33 2.46 -25.92
C LYS A 393 -16.28 3.79 -26.68
N LEU A 394 -16.37 3.73 -28.00
CA LEU A 394 -16.40 4.91 -28.87
C LEU A 394 -17.81 5.20 -29.37
N SER A 395 -18.74 4.26 -29.18
CA SER A 395 -20.16 4.38 -29.51
C SER A 395 -21.02 3.56 -28.54
N ASP A 396 -22.35 3.67 -28.66
CA ASP A 396 -23.31 2.86 -27.87
C ASP A 396 -23.48 1.42 -28.42
N GLU A 397 -22.76 1.07 -29.48
CA GLU A 397 -22.78 -0.29 -30.01
C GLU A 397 -22.11 -1.29 -29.05
N LYS A 398 -22.56 -2.53 -29.15
CA LYS A 398 -21.98 -3.61 -28.34
C LYS A 398 -20.57 -3.94 -28.79
N VAL A 399 -19.70 -4.09 -27.79
CA VAL A 399 -18.34 -4.55 -27.98
C VAL A 399 -18.25 -5.98 -27.47
N LYS A 400 -17.78 -6.89 -28.31
CA LYS A 400 -17.59 -8.30 -27.93
C LYS A 400 -16.13 -8.56 -27.60
N VAL A 401 -15.90 -9.08 -26.40
CA VAL A 401 -14.58 -9.48 -25.91
C VAL A 401 -14.51 -10.99 -25.77
N THR A 402 -13.46 -11.61 -26.33
CA THR A 402 -13.19 -13.03 -26.21
C THR A 402 -11.83 -13.25 -25.57
N ALA A 403 -11.79 -13.99 -24.47
CA ALA A 403 -10.57 -14.44 -23.81
C ALA A 403 -10.36 -15.96 -24.07
N SER A 404 -9.14 -16.33 -24.45
CA SER A 404 -8.85 -17.70 -24.88
C SER A 404 -7.45 -18.17 -24.47
N ASN A 405 -7.34 -19.46 -24.20
CA ASN A 405 -6.10 -20.22 -24.04
C ASN A 405 -6.32 -21.62 -24.65
N PRO A 406 -5.32 -22.24 -25.31
CA PRO A 406 -5.49 -23.54 -25.97
C PRO A 406 -5.95 -24.70 -25.05
N LYS A 407 -5.71 -24.60 -23.74
CA LYS A 407 -6.01 -25.65 -22.76
C LYS A 407 -7.29 -25.35 -21.95
N LEU A 408 -7.84 -24.15 -22.06
CA LEU A 408 -8.98 -23.71 -21.25
C LEU A 408 -10.20 -23.46 -22.16
N ARG A 409 -11.39 -23.69 -21.60
CA ARG A 409 -12.62 -23.25 -22.24
C ARG A 409 -12.62 -21.72 -22.30
N LYS A 410 -12.74 -21.19 -23.50
CA LYS A 410 -12.78 -19.72 -23.73
C LYS A 410 -14.01 -19.07 -23.10
N ALA A 411 -13.87 -17.80 -22.76
CA ALA A 411 -14.98 -16.93 -22.33
C ALA A 411 -15.26 -15.85 -23.38
N GLN A 412 -16.52 -15.41 -23.42
CA GLN A 412 -16.97 -14.30 -24.25
C GLN A 412 -17.98 -13.45 -23.46
N ILE A 413 -17.86 -12.13 -23.59
CA ILE A 413 -18.81 -11.17 -23.02
C ILE A 413 -19.12 -10.08 -24.03
N GLU A 414 -20.34 -9.55 -24.01
CA GLU A 414 -20.73 -8.34 -24.75
C GLU A 414 -21.01 -7.22 -23.74
N VAL A 415 -20.38 -6.08 -23.93
CA VAL A 415 -20.48 -4.89 -23.12
C VAL A 415 -20.98 -3.67 -23.91
#